data_99e05155ec4cf8fc349469d09306a74f
#
_entry.id   99e05155ec4cf8fc349469d09306a74f
#
_cell.length_a   1.000
_cell.length_b   1.000
_cell.length_c   1.000
_cell.angle_alpha   90.00
_cell.angle_beta   90.00
_cell.angle_gamma   90.00
#
_symmetry.space_group_name_H-M   'P 1'
#
loop_
_entity.id
_entity.type
_entity.pdbx_description
1 polymer ?
#
loop_
_entity_poly.entity_id
_entity_poly.type
_entity_poly.pdbx_seq_one_letter_code
_entity_poly.pdbx_strand_id
1 'polypeptide(L)'
;QKKSLLRYREILVCGSKYKDLTTAPISIHELQDLPFVGLAEGTSTREMYMNYFMENRVSFHPDIEAATTDQVLPMIVHNLGIGFYPEPLAREVINDGKIFALQLKEPLPQREVCLVTNSSTAMSTAVKKAIEFIV
;
A
#
# COMPACT_ATOMS: atom_id res chain seq x y z
N GLN A 1 18.17 18.59 -2.87
CA GLN A 1 18.72 17.35 -2.29
C GLN A 1 17.61 16.40 -1.91
N LYS A 2 17.86 15.11 -2.09
CA LYS A 2 16.94 14.02 -1.76
C LYS A 2 17.65 13.07 -0.80
N LYS A 3 16.99 12.75 0.34
CA LYS A 3 17.48 11.79 1.31
C LYS A 3 16.42 10.73 1.57
N SER A 4 16.76 9.46 1.38
CA SER A 4 15.89 8.34 1.72
C SER A 4 15.73 8.22 3.23
N LEU A 5 14.49 8.13 3.70
CA LEU A 5 14.15 7.96 5.11
C LEU A 5 13.71 6.55 5.42
N LEU A 6 12.92 5.97 4.54
CA LEU A 6 12.31 4.67 4.76
C LEU A 6 12.08 3.98 3.42
N ARG A 7 12.37 2.69 3.37
CA ARG A 7 11.96 1.81 2.25
C ARG A 7 10.94 0.81 2.75
N TYR A 8 9.89 0.60 1.97
CA TYR A 8 8.82 -0.32 2.32
C TYR A 8 8.15 -0.88 1.07
N ARG A 9 7.36 -1.91 1.26
CA ARG A 9 6.47 -2.45 0.22
C ARG A 9 5.03 -2.37 0.70
N GLU A 10 4.13 -2.29 -0.26
CA GLU A 10 2.75 -2.58 0.02
C GLU A 10 2.52 -4.09 -0.13
N ILE A 11 1.63 -4.60 0.69
CA ILE A 11 1.23 -6.00 0.69
C ILE A 11 -0.25 -6.10 0.39
N LEU A 12 -0.67 -7.23 -0.13
CA LEU A 12 -2.08 -7.52 -0.33
C LEU A 12 -2.65 -8.08 0.98
N VAL A 13 -3.74 -7.49 1.44
CA VAL A 13 -4.40 -7.88 2.69
C VAL A 13 -5.88 -8.16 2.48
N CYS A 14 -6.44 -8.96 3.35
CA CYS A 14 -7.86 -9.32 3.35
C CYS A 14 -8.40 -9.38 4.78
N GLY A 15 -9.72 -9.36 4.91
CA GLY A 15 -10.41 -9.62 6.16
C GLY A 15 -10.64 -11.12 6.38
N SER A 16 -11.35 -11.45 7.45
CA SER A 16 -11.59 -12.83 7.88
C SER A 16 -12.31 -13.70 6.85
N LYS A 17 -13.16 -13.12 6.01
CA LYS A 17 -13.88 -13.84 4.97
C LYS A 17 -12.95 -14.55 3.98
N TYR A 18 -11.78 -13.97 3.71
CA TYR A 18 -10.82 -14.48 2.73
C TYR A 18 -9.58 -15.09 3.36
N LYS A 19 -9.61 -15.36 4.66
CA LYS A 19 -8.48 -15.87 5.42
C LYS A 19 -7.88 -17.16 4.84
N ASP A 20 -8.72 -18.03 4.27
CA ASP A 20 -8.27 -19.29 3.68
C ASP A 20 -7.30 -19.11 2.52
N LEU A 21 -7.35 -17.96 1.85
CA LEU A 21 -6.42 -17.62 0.75
C LEU A 21 -5.00 -17.33 1.24
N THR A 22 -4.80 -17.16 2.53
CA THR A 22 -3.49 -16.80 3.11
C THR A 22 -2.65 -18.01 3.50
N THR A 23 -3.16 -19.23 3.32
CA THR A 23 -2.51 -20.48 3.75
C THR A 23 -1.36 -20.91 2.85
N ALA A 24 -1.32 -20.42 1.61
CA ALA A 24 -0.28 -20.76 0.63
C ALA A 24 -0.03 -19.56 -0.31
N PRO A 25 1.14 -19.50 -0.96
CA PRO A 25 1.39 -18.50 -1.99
C PRO A 25 0.33 -18.54 -3.10
N ILE A 26 -0.13 -17.38 -3.53
CA ILE A 26 -1.19 -17.22 -4.52
C ILE A 26 -0.77 -16.21 -5.59
N SER A 27 -1.13 -16.48 -6.85
CA SER A 27 -0.89 -15.55 -7.94
C SER A 27 -1.98 -14.47 -7.99
N ILE A 28 -1.60 -13.26 -8.36
CA ILE A 28 -2.56 -12.17 -8.58
C ILE A 28 -3.61 -12.55 -9.64
N HIS A 29 -3.27 -13.44 -10.57
CA HIS A 29 -4.20 -13.94 -11.59
C HIS A 29 -5.38 -14.72 -11.00
N GLU A 30 -5.19 -15.38 -9.86
CA GLU A 30 -6.23 -16.16 -9.18
C GLU A 30 -7.20 -15.28 -8.39
N LEU A 31 -6.90 -13.99 -8.24
CA LEU A 31 -7.66 -13.05 -7.41
C LEU A 31 -8.54 -12.09 -8.23
N GLN A 32 -8.55 -12.24 -9.58
CA GLN A 32 -9.24 -11.30 -10.48
C GLN A 32 -10.74 -11.20 -10.24
N ASP A 33 -11.38 -12.29 -9.78
CA ASP A 33 -12.82 -12.35 -9.55
C ASP A 33 -13.25 -11.90 -8.15
N LEU A 34 -12.31 -11.59 -7.28
CA LEU A 34 -12.60 -11.09 -5.94
C LEU A 34 -12.84 -9.58 -5.96
N PRO A 35 -13.72 -9.08 -5.09
CA PRO A 35 -13.91 -7.64 -4.94
C PRO A 35 -12.62 -6.99 -4.47
N PHE A 36 -12.28 -5.86 -5.09
CA PHE A 36 -11.05 -5.14 -4.82
C PHE A 36 -11.32 -3.72 -4.33
N VAL A 37 -10.70 -3.35 -3.22
CA VAL A 37 -10.73 -1.99 -2.69
C VAL A 37 -9.47 -1.27 -3.16
N GLY A 38 -9.65 -0.26 -3.99
CA GLY A 38 -8.57 0.55 -4.53
C GLY A 38 -8.65 1.99 -4.10
N LEU A 39 -7.69 2.77 -4.57
CA LEU A 39 -7.68 4.22 -4.41
C LEU A 39 -8.27 4.90 -5.64
N ALA A 40 -8.87 6.05 -5.43
CA ALA A 40 -9.37 6.90 -6.51
C ALA A 40 -8.23 7.35 -7.45
N GLU A 41 -8.58 7.63 -8.68
CA GLU A 41 -7.64 8.10 -9.70
C GLU A 41 -6.96 9.42 -9.27
N GLY A 42 -5.79 9.69 -9.83
CA GLY A 42 -5.03 10.92 -9.62
C GLY A 42 -3.97 10.83 -8.53
N THR A 43 -3.78 9.66 -7.90
CA THR A 43 -2.69 9.44 -6.94
C THR A 43 -1.56 8.63 -7.56
N SER A 44 -0.32 8.88 -7.12
CA SER A 44 0.83 8.09 -7.54
C SER A 44 0.73 6.63 -7.08
N THR A 45 0.07 6.39 -5.98
CA THR A 45 -0.18 5.04 -5.46
C THR A 45 -1.14 4.27 -6.36
N ARG A 46 -2.22 4.90 -6.82
CA ARG A 46 -3.14 4.30 -7.79
C ARG A 46 -2.41 3.96 -9.10
N GLU A 47 -1.56 4.86 -9.59
CA GLU A 47 -0.77 4.61 -10.80
C GLU A 47 0.17 3.41 -10.62
N MET A 48 0.79 3.28 -9.46
CA MET A 48 1.63 2.13 -9.16
C MET A 48 0.83 0.82 -9.20
N TYR A 49 -0.38 0.80 -8.67
CA TYR A 49 -1.25 -0.38 -8.74
C TYR A 49 -1.63 -0.73 -10.18
N MET A 50 -1.99 0.28 -10.96
CA MET A 50 -2.32 0.08 -12.37
C MET A 50 -1.14 -0.50 -13.15
N ASN A 51 0.06 0.03 -12.94
CA ASN A 51 1.27 -0.46 -13.60
C ASN A 51 1.59 -1.89 -13.17
N TYR A 52 1.44 -2.20 -11.89
CA TYR A 52 1.62 -3.57 -11.38
C TYR A 52 0.68 -4.56 -12.06
N PHE A 53 -0.60 -4.25 -12.13
CA PHE A 53 -1.57 -5.11 -12.81
C PHE A 53 -1.28 -5.24 -14.31
N MET A 54 -0.93 -4.14 -14.95
CA MET A 54 -0.59 -4.12 -16.38
C MET A 54 0.64 -4.99 -16.67
N GLU A 55 1.70 -4.87 -15.88
CA GLU A 55 2.91 -5.67 -16.02
C GLU A 55 2.65 -7.17 -15.84
N ASN A 56 1.71 -7.51 -14.96
CA ASN A 56 1.29 -8.89 -14.73
C ASN A 56 0.14 -9.33 -15.65
N ARG A 57 -0.25 -8.52 -16.62
CA ARG A 57 -1.33 -8.80 -17.59
C ARG A 57 -2.67 -9.12 -16.95
N VAL A 58 -2.97 -8.40 -15.89
CA VAL A 58 -4.25 -8.47 -15.17
C VAL A 58 -4.96 -7.14 -15.34
N SER A 59 -6.25 -7.17 -15.70
CA SER A 59 -7.06 -5.96 -15.75
C SER A 59 -7.36 -5.46 -14.33
N PHE A 60 -7.08 -4.19 -14.07
CA PHE A 60 -7.37 -3.58 -12.78
C PHE A 60 -8.74 -2.92 -12.80
N HIS A 61 -9.65 -3.48 -12.03
CA HIS A 61 -11.00 -2.96 -11.87
C HIS A 61 -11.37 -2.98 -10.38
N PRO A 62 -11.10 -1.88 -9.65
CA PRO A 62 -11.55 -1.82 -8.26
C PRO A 62 -13.07 -1.74 -8.20
N ASP A 63 -13.67 -2.54 -7.36
CA ASP A 63 -15.11 -2.53 -7.11
C ASP A 63 -15.49 -1.37 -6.19
N ILE A 64 -14.57 -0.97 -5.34
CA ILE A 64 -14.72 0.14 -4.40
C ILE A 64 -13.48 1.02 -4.51
N GLU A 65 -13.69 2.32 -4.55
CA GLU A 65 -12.61 3.30 -4.53
C GLU A 65 -12.68 4.15 -3.26
N ALA A 66 -11.57 4.20 -2.54
CA ALA A 66 -11.39 5.07 -1.39
C ALA A 66 -10.57 6.31 -1.78
N ALA A 67 -10.85 7.44 -1.16
CA ALA A 67 -10.11 8.67 -1.42
C ALA A 67 -8.70 8.64 -0.81
N THR A 68 -8.54 7.96 0.32
CA THR A 68 -7.27 7.88 1.06
C THR A 68 -6.97 6.46 1.52
N THR A 69 -5.71 6.18 1.78
CA THR A 69 -5.24 4.88 2.29
C THR A 69 -5.91 4.52 3.63
N ASP A 70 -6.16 5.49 4.50
CA ASP A 70 -6.82 5.26 5.79
C ASP A 70 -8.22 4.67 5.65
N GLN A 71 -8.93 5.05 4.59
CA GLN A 71 -10.29 4.58 4.33
C GLN A 71 -10.33 3.14 3.80
N VAL A 72 -9.24 2.68 3.21
CA VAL A 72 -9.12 1.31 2.68
C VAL A 72 -9.17 0.29 3.80
N LEU A 73 -8.51 0.55 4.91
CA LEU A 73 -8.37 -0.40 6.01
C LEU A 73 -9.70 -0.85 6.61
N PRO A 74 -10.62 0.03 7.03
CA PRO A 74 -11.90 -0.41 7.58
C PRO A 74 -12.75 -1.19 6.57
N MET A 75 -12.64 -0.88 5.29
CA MET A 75 -13.34 -1.63 4.24
C MET A 75 -12.83 -3.07 4.16
N ILE A 76 -11.53 -3.27 4.26
CA ILE A 76 -10.91 -4.60 4.25
C ILE A 76 -11.27 -5.36 5.53
N VAL A 77 -11.20 -4.74 6.69
CA VAL A 77 -11.59 -5.33 7.98
C VAL A 77 -13.04 -5.83 7.94
N HIS A 78 -13.92 -5.10 7.29
CA HIS A 78 -15.34 -5.45 7.15
C HIS A 78 -15.65 -6.34 5.93
N ASN A 79 -14.63 -6.92 5.30
CA ASN A 79 -14.78 -7.88 4.20
C ASN A 79 -15.46 -7.32 2.93
N LEU A 80 -15.34 -6.03 2.67
CA LEU A 80 -15.86 -5.43 1.43
C LEU A 80 -15.01 -5.79 0.21
N GLY A 81 -13.78 -6.20 0.42
CA GLY A 81 -12.87 -6.64 -0.61
C GLY A 81 -11.46 -6.88 -0.06
N ILE A 82 -10.58 -7.27 -0.95
CA ILE A 82 -9.14 -7.34 -0.72
C ILE A 82 -8.50 -6.06 -1.23
N GLY A 83 -7.30 -5.73 -0.77
CA GLY A 83 -6.63 -4.52 -1.23
C GLY A 83 -5.18 -4.43 -0.77
N PHE A 84 -4.45 -3.51 -1.37
CA PHE A 84 -3.08 -3.21 -0.98
C PHE A 84 -3.04 -2.23 0.19
N TYR A 85 -2.07 -2.44 1.05
CA TYR A 85 -1.85 -1.59 2.21
C TYR A 85 -0.35 -1.56 2.54
N PRO A 86 0.21 -0.42 2.99
CA PRO A 86 1.63 -0.35 3.35
C PRO A 86 1.97 -1.33 4.47
N GLU A 87 2.96 -2.19 4.25
CA GLU A 87 3.35 -3.22 5.22
C GLU A 87 3.63 -2.67 6.62
N PRO A 88 4.37 -1.55 6.79
CA PRO A 88 4.62 -1.01 8.12
C PRO A 88 3.36 -0.63 8.91
N LEU A 89 2.32 -0.15 8.19
CA LEU A 89 1.04 0.20 8.79
C LEU A 89 0.14 -1.01 9.02
N ALA A 90 0.28 -2.03 8.18
CA ALA A 90 -0.50 -3.26 8.28
C ALA A 90 -0.09 -4.15 9.45
N ARG A 91 1.17 -4.07 9.85
CA ARG A 91 1.77 -5.00 10.81
C ARG A 91 1.03 -5.09 12.13
N GLU A 92 0.68 -3.97 12.71
CA GLU A 92 -0.07 -3.93 13.97
C GLU A 92 -1.48 -4.51 13.82
N VAL A 93 -2.17 -4.18 12.75
CA VAL A 93 -3.52 -4.65 12.46
C VAL A 93 -3.55 -6.16 12.19
N ILE A 94 -2.49 -6.67 11.55
CA ILE A 94 -2.29 -8.12 11.35
C ILE A 94 -2.06 -8.81 12.69
N ASN A 95 -1.21 -8.24 13.55
CA ASN A 95 -0.94 -8.79 14.88
C ASN A 95 -2.20 -8.81 15.76
N ASP A 96 -3.10 -7.84 15.58
CA ASP A 96 -4.40 -7.81 16.25
C ASP A 96 -5.42 -8.80 15.67
N GLY A 97 -5.08 -9.50 14.60
CA GLY A 97 -5.95 -10.49 13.97
C GLY A 97 -7.13 -9.92 13.20
N LYS A 98 -7.09 -8.64 12.83
CA LYS A 98 -8.18 -7.96 12.11
C LYS A 98 -8.08 -8.10 10.60
N ILE A 99 -6.86 -8.18 10.09
CA ILE A 99 -6.56 -8.42 8.67
C ILE A 99 -5.48 -9.49 8.54
N PHE A 100 -5.36 -10.04 7.34
CA PHE A 100 -4.44 -11.13 7.03
C PHE A 100 -3.71 -10.81 5.74
N ALA A 101 -2.41 -11.09 5.69
CA ALA A 101 -1.59 -10.87 4.50
C ALA A 101 -1.70 -12.06 3.55
N LEU A 102 -1.95 -11.79 2.27
CA LEU A 102 -1.83 -12.77 1.21
C LEU A 102 -0.39 -12.79 0.70
N GLN A 103 0.16 -13.98 0.50
CA GLN A 103 1.50 -14.15 -0.05
C GLN A 103 1.44 -14.16 -1.58
N LEU A 104 1.60 -13.01 -2.21
CA LEU A 104 1.60 -12.92 -3.66
C LEU A 104 2.89 -13.50 -4.24
N LYS A 105 2.75 -14.33 -5.29
CA LYS A 105 3.87 -14.81 -6.07
C LYS A 105 4.54 -13.69 -6.85
N GLU A 106 3.78 -12.66 -7.22
CA GLU A 106 4.23 -11.45 -7.92
C GLU A 106 4.29 -10.29 -6.90
N PRO A 107 5.44 -10.01 -6.27
CA PRO A 107 5.52 -8.93 -5.28
C PRO A 107 5.40 -7.55 -5.92
N LEU A 108 4.85 -6.59 -5.16
CA LEU A 108 4.84 -5.20 -5.56
C LEU A 108 6.26 -4.60 -5.49
N PRO A 109 6.52 -3.53 -6.27
CA PRO A 109 7.80 -2.85 -6.21
C PRO A 109 8.03 -2.21 -4.84
N GLN A 110 9.30 -2.07 -4.47
CA GLN A 110 9.69 -1.36 -3.27
C GLN A 110 9.40 0.12 -3.42
N ARG A 111 8.87 0.74 -2.39
CA ARG A 111 8.62 2.18 -2.30
C ARG A 111 9.58 2.84 -1.34
N GLU A 112 9.71 4.14 -1.46
CA GLU A 112 10.63 4.93 -0.67
C GLU A 112 9.97 6.22 -0.19
N VAL A 113 10.13 6.51 1.08
CA VAL A 113 9.80 7.83 1.64
C VAL A 113 11.07 8.65 1.67
N CYS A 114 11.05 9.81 1.08
CA CYS A 114 12.21 10.68 0.94
C CYS A 114 11.97 12.05 1.56
N LEU A 115 13.00 12.57 2.18
CA LEU A 115 13.08 13.98 2.52
C LEU A 115 13.64 14.72 1.29
N VAL A 116 12.91 15.70 0.79
CA VAL A 116 13.34 16.55 -0.33
C VAL A 116 13.53 17.96 0.17
N THR A 117 14.71 18.52 -0.07
CA THR A 117 15.03 19.90 0.32
C THR A 117 15.52 20.68 -0.87
N ASN A 118 15.18 21.97 -0.93
CA ASN A 118 15.70 22.87 -1.93
C ASN A 118 17.06 23.43 -1.50
N SER A 119 18.12 23.07 -2.23
CA SER A 119 19.48 23.52 -1.94
C SER A 119 19.76 24.97 -2.35
N SER A 120 18.91 25.57 -3.17
CA SER A 120 19.08 26.94 -3.64
C SER A 120 18.52 28.00 -2.66
N THR A 121 17.79 27.57 -1.62
CA THR A 121 17.16 28.48 -0.66
C THR A 121 17.72 28.23 0.74
N ALA A 122 18.01 29.30 1.48
CA ALA A 122 18.45 29.19 2.86
C ALA A 122 17.32 28.59 3.73
N MET A 123 17.66 27.57 4.50
CA MET A 123 16.68 26.94 5.41
C MET A 123 16.50 27.76 6.66
N SER A 124 15.26 27.94 7.09
CA SER A 124 14.95 28.53 8.39
C SER A 124 15.42 27.63 9.54
N THR A 125 15.57 28.23 10.72
CA THR A 125 15.94 27.48 11.93
C THR A 125 14.92 26.39 12.26
N ALA A 126 13.63 26.67 12.05
CA ALA A 126 12.56 25.69 12.26
C ALA A 126 12.69 24.48 11.33
N VAL A 127 12.97 24.70 10.06
CA VAL A 127 13.19 23.62 9.09
C VAL A 127 14.40 22.78 9.46
N LYS A 128 15.51 23.41 9.86
CA LYS A 128 16.70 22.67 10.28
C LYS A 128 16.41 21.76 11.47
N LYS A 129 15.71 22.28 12.49
CA LYS A 129 15.31 21.49 13.66
C LYS A 129 14.36 20.35 13.29
N ALA A 130 13.39 20.59 12.41
CA ALA A 130 12.48 19.55 11.93
C ALA A 130 13.27 18.41 11.25
N ILE A 131 14.24 18.75 10.41
CA ILE A 131 15.10 17.75 9.74
C ILE A 131 15.90 16.93 10.76
N GLU A 132 16.47 17.57 11.76
CA GLU A 132 17.20 16.86 12.86
C GLU A 132 16.29 15.87 13.59
N PHE A 133 15.02 16.20 13.74
CA PHE A 133 14.02 15.35 14.40
C PHE A 133 13.60 14.15 13.55
N ILE A 134 13.53 14.32 12.23
CA ILE A 134 13.10 13.28 11.28
C ILE A 134 14.26 12.32 10.96
N VAL A 135 15.45 12.83 10.92
CA VAL A 135 16.67 12.10 10.57
C VAL A 135 17.38 11.62 11.84
#